data_4c8b562b3651047b85d4dc42398fa790
#
_entry.id   4c8b562b3651047b85d4dc42398fa790
#
_cell.length_a   1.000
_cell.length_b   1.000
_cell.length_c   1.000
_cell.angle_alpha   90.00
_cell.angle_beta   90.00
_cell.angle_gamma   90.00
#
_symmetry.space_group_name_H-M   'P 1'
#
loop_
_entity.id
_entity.type
_entity.pdbx_description
1 polymer ?
#
loop_
_entity_poly.entity_id
_entity_poly.type
_entity_poly.pdbx_seq_one_letter_code
_entity_poly.pdbx_strand_id
1 'polypeptide(L)'
;VILLEGGDGKITINETPEGSIIESNGFLARNAVLFSEQGLIVAVVDVPSDFAAEGIDVPYRTSADQATDVEAVVDWIAERTSLPIWVIGMSLGTYSATNSAILLAGKLDGYAVCSASTSPVGNAGMLMPTGILELEMGQITVPSIVIGHVDDSCPGTPSSGVADVVDALVNAESVVSNVFTGGLDAVSPPCGPLSPHGYYGIDAIVVAFMAESIK
;
A
#
# COMPACT_ATOMS: atom_id res chain seq x y z
N VAL A 1 -2.41 -0.43 -11.54
CA VAL A 1 -2.02 -0.52 -10.12
C VAL A 1 -3.25 -0.71 -9.25
N ILE A 2 -3.17 -1.58 -8.25
CA ILE A 2 -4.19 -1.84 -7.22
C ILE A 2 -3.70 -1.15 -5.94
N LEU A 3 -4.50 -0.24 -5.39
CA LEU A 3 -4.16 0.58 -4.23
C LEU A 3 -4.90 0.08 -2.98
N LEU A 4 -4.14 -0.35 -1.97
CA LEU A 4 -4.63 -0.91 -0.70
C LEU A 4 -4.26 0.04 0.46
N GLU A 5 -5.26 0.78 0.95
CA GLU A 5 -5.08 1.79 1.99
C GLU A 5 -4.76 1.21 3.38
N GLY A 6 -4.12 2.09 4.18
CA GLY A 6 -3.84 1.86 5.60
C GLY A 6 -5.06 2.01 6.51
N GLY A 7 -4.80 2.19 7.80
CA GLY A 7 -5.86 2.33 8.81
C GLY A 7 -6.79 1.13 8.83
N ASP A 8 -8.09 1.38 8.90
CA ASP A 8 -9.14 0.36 8.82
C ASP A 8 -9.47 -0.08 7.37
N GLY A 9 -8.79 0.49 6.38
CA GLY A 9 -8.95 0.17 4.96
C GLY A 9 -10.14 0.81 4.27
N LYS A 10 -11.03 1.47 5.02
CA LYS A 10 -12.26 2.07 4.46
C LYS A 10 -11.96 3.30 3.60
N ILE A 11 -12.64 3.36 2.48
CA ILE A 11 -12.60 4.46 1.54
C ILE A 11 -14.02 4.96 1.30
N THR A 12 -14.22 6.26 1.29
CA THR A 12 -15.51 6.83 0.91
C THR A 12 -15.55 7.05 -0.60
N ILE A 13 -16.38 6.28 -1.28
CA ILE A 13 -16.62 6.42 -2.71
C ILE A 13 -18.04 6.93 -2.90
N ASN A 14 -18.19 8.14 -3.46
CA ASN A 14 -19.47 8.75 -3.76
C ASN A 14 -19.75 8.66 -5.26
N GLU A 15 -20.84 8.01 -5.65
CA GLU A 15 -21.27 7.97 -7.03
C GLU A 15 -22.00 9.28 -7.39
N THR A 16 -21.64 9.87 -8.53
CA THR A 16 -22.25 11.05 -9.12
C THR A 16 -22.65 10.77 -10.57
N PRO A 17 -23.51 11.60 -11.19
CA PRO A 17 -23.85 11.43 -12.61
C PRO A 17 -22.64 11.50 -13.56
N GLU A 18 -21.57 12.16 -13.13
CA GLU A 18 -20.33 12.35 -13.89
C GLU A 18 -19.28 11.26 -13.61
N GLY A 19 -19.52 10.38 -12.64
CA GLY A 19 -18.61 9.30 -12.23
C GLY A 19 -18.49 9.19 -10.71
N SER A 20 -17.51 8.43 -10.24
CA SER A 20 -17.26 8.24 -8.82
C SER A 20 -16.24 9.25 -8.29
N ILE A 21 -16.51 9.82 -7.12
CA ILE A 21 -15.59 10.70 -6.39
C ILE A 21 -15.07 9.92 -5.18
N ILE A 22 -13.74 9.86 -5.05
CA ILE A 22 -13.08 9.25 -3.91
C ILE A 22 -12.83 10.34 -2.87
N GLU A 23 -13.50 10.25 -1.72
CA GLU A 23 -13.30 11.12 -0.58
C GLU A 23 -12.51 10.38 0.51
N SER A 24 -11.19 10.43 0.41
CA SER A 24 -10.29 9.85 1.40
C SER A 24 -9.08 10.75 1.59
N ASN A 25 -8.61 10.85 2.82
CA ASN A 25 -7.34 11.51 3.13
C ASN A 25 -6.15 10.55 3.05
N GLY A 26 -6.37 9.24 2.92
CA GLY A 26 -5.31 8.24 2.77
C GLY A 26 -4.41 8.54 1.57
N PHE A 27 -3.11 8.30 1.71
CA PHE A 27 -2.13 8.71 0.68
C PHE A 27 -2.44 8.12 -0.69
N LEU A 28 -2.75 6.83 -0.78
CA LEU A 28 -2.99 6.18 -2.07
C LEU A 28 -4.30 6.65 -2.70
N ALA A 29 -5.39 6.64 -1.92
CA ALA A 29 -6.73 6.99 -2.42
C ALA A 29 -6.83 8.46 -2.83
N ARG A 30 -6.33 9.41 -2.01
CA ARG A 30 -6.36 10.83 -2.36
C ARG A 30 -5.51 11.17 -3.59
N ASN A 31 -4.51 10.35 -3.90
CA ASN A 31 -3.61 10.54 -5.03
C ASN A 31 -3.94 9.66 -6.24
N ALA A 32 -5.09 8.96 -6.26
CA ALA A 32 -5.49 8.12 -7.37
C ALA A 32 -5.46 8.86 -8.72
N VAL A 33 -5.89 10.11 -8.74
CA VAL A 33 -5.84 10.97 -9.93
C VAL A 33 -4.40 11.23 -10.36
N LEU A 34 -3.48 11.52 -9.43
CA LEU A 34 -2.07 11.74 -9.75
C LEU A 34 -1.42 10.48 -10.35
N PHE A 35 -1.72 9.29 -9.82
CA PHE A 35 -1.27 8.03 -10.43
C PHE A 35 -1.82 7.86 -11.86
N SER A 36 -3.08 8.22 -12.09
CA SER A 36 -3.70 8.18 -13.42
C SER A 36 -3.06 9.19 -14.39
N GLU A 37 -2.74 10.40 -13.93
CA GLU A 37 -2.04 11.43 -14.72
C GLU A 37 -0.62 10.98 -15.10
N GLN A 38 -0.01 10.08 -14.34
CA GLN A 38 1.23 9.41 -14.71
C GLN A 38 1.02 8.29 -15.76
N GLY A 39 -0.19 8.08 -16.26
CA GLY A 39 -0.50 7.10 -17.30
C GLY A 39 -0.74 5.68 -16.78
N LEU A 40 -1.02 5.50 -15.50
CA LEU A 40 -1.38 4.23 -14.90
C LEU A 40 -2.90 4.02 -14.89
N ILE A 41 -3.36 2.79 -15.09
CA ILE A 41 -4.73 2.38 -14.75
C ILE A 41 -4.76 2.14 -13.24
N VAL A 42 -5.70 2.81 -12.55
CA VAL A 42 -5.75 2.82 -11.09
C VAL A 42 -7.04 2.14 -10.59
N ALA A 43 -6.88 1.13 -9.76
CA ALA A 43 -7.96 0.52 -9.00
C ALA A 43 -7.77 0.84 -7.51
N VAL A 44 -8.62 1.69 -6.95
CA VAL A 44 -8.68 1.95 -5.50
C VAL A 44 -9.65 0.95 -4.91
N VAL A 45 -9.19 0.15 -3.96
CA VAL A 45 -9.96 -0.96 -3.39
C VAL A 45 -10.45 -0.57 -2.00
N ASP A 46 -11.76 -0.56 -1.83
CA ASP A 46 -12.41 -0.43 -0.52
C ASP A 46 -12.45 -1.79 0.20
N VAL A 47 -12.82 -1.77 1.47
CA VAL A 47 -13.03 -3.00 2.23
C VAL A 47 -14.21 -3.81 1.65
N PRO A 48 -14.21 -5.16 1.77
CA PRO A 48 -15.36 -5.97 1.40
C PRO A 48 -16.63 -5.52 2.13
N SER A 49 -17.79 -5.73 1.52
CA SER A 49 -19.07 -5.22 2.02
C SER A 49 -19.45 -5.71 3.41
N ASP A 50 -19.01 -6.89 3.80
CA ASP A 50 -19.19 -7.47 5.13
C ASP A 50 -18.29 -6.82 6.20
N PHE A 51 -17.26 -6.09 5.81
CA PHE A 51 -16.40 -5.27 6.67
C PHE A 51 -16.71 -3.75 6.59
N ALA A 52 -17.73 -3.34 5.87
CA ALA A 52 -18.05 -1.93 5.65
C ALA A 52 -18.26 -1.12 6.95
N ALA A 53 -18.76 -1.75 8.00
CA ALA A 53 -19.00 -1.09 9.29
C ALA A 53 -17.71 -0.90 10.10
N GLU A 54 -16.94 -1.97 10.30
CA GLU A 54 -15.79 -1.99 11.22
C GLU A 54 -14.45 -1.76 10.52
N GLY A 55 -14.38 -1.97 9.19
CA GLY A 55 -13.11 -2.02 8.46
C GLY A 55 -12.39 -3.36 8.66
N ILE A 56 -11.17 -3.47 8.13
CA ILE A 56 -10.35 -4.69 8.16
C ILE A 56 -9.16 -4.54 9.09
N ASP A 57 -8.87 -5.60 9.83
CA ASP A 57 -7.76 -5.69 10.76
C ASP A 57 -6.56 -6.48 10.19
N VAL A 58 -5.46 -6.59 10.94
CA VAL A 58 -4.26 -7.32 10.50
C VAL A 58 -4.51 -8.81 10.32
N PRO A 59 -5.25 -9.53 11.19
CA PRO A 59 -5.63 -10.92 10.96
C PRO A 59 -6.32 -11.15 9.62
N TYR A 60 -7.27 -10.30 9.24
CA TYR A 60 -7.90 -10.41 7.94
C TYR A 60 -6.93 -10.05 6.80
N ARG A 61 -6.17 -8.95 6.93
CA ARG A 61 -5.20 -8.51 5.92
C ARG A 61 -4.14 -9.56 5.57
N THR A 62 -3.86 -10.50 6.48
CA THR A 62 -2.89 -11.58 6.31
C THR A 62 -3.53 -12.94 6.06
N SER A 63 -4.83 -12.99 5.84
CA SER A 63 -5.58 -14.21 5.61
C SER A 63 -5.61 -14.62 4.12
N ALA A 64 -5.96 -15.87 3.86
CA ALA A 64 -6.25 -16.37 2.53
C ALA A 64 -7.54 -15.75 1.94
N ASP A 65 -8.49 -15.39 2.80
CA ASP A 65 -9.75 -14.76 2.36
C ASP A 65 -9.48 -13.38 1.75
N GLN A 66 -8.63 -12.57 2.41
CA GLN A 66 -8.20 -11.27 1.86
C GLN A 66 -7.46 -11.43 0.52
N ALA A 67 -6.59 -12.43 0.42
CA ALA A 67 -5.90 -12.69 -0.84
C ALA A 67 -6.90 -13.08 -1.96
N THR A 68 -7.94 -13.84 -1.64
CA THR A 68 -9.03 -14.20 -2.57
C THR A 68 -9.80 -12.96 -3.04
N ASP A 69 -10.09 -12.02 -2.13
CA ASP A 69 -10.78 -10.78 -2.50
C ASP A 69 -9.91 -9.91 -3.42
N VAL A 70 -8.61 -9.81 -3.14
CA VAL A 70 -7.67 -9.10 -4.04
C VAL A 70 -7.52 -9.85 -5.37
N GLU A 71 -7.50 -11.18 -5.36
CA GLU A 71 -7.45 -12.00 -6.58
C GLU A 71 -8.65 -11.70 -7.51
N ALA A 72 -9.84 -11.53 -6.96
CA ALA A 72 -11.01 -11.15 -7.75
C ALA A 72 -10.83 -9.80 -8.46
N VAL A 73 -10.17 -8.84 -7.82
CA VAL A 73 -9.81 -7.55 -8.44
C VAL A 73 -8.76 -7.74 -9.53
N VAL A 74 -7.72 -8.54 -9.27
CA VAL A 74 -6.68 -8.87 -10.26
C VAL A 74 -7.29 -9.51 -11.50
N ASP A 75 -8.13 -10.54 -11.31
CA ASP A 75 -8.78 -11.26 -12.41
C ASP A 75 -9.71 -10.34 -13.21
N TRP A 76 -10.47 -9.46 -12.51
CA TRP A 76 -11.32 -8.47 -13.16
C TRP A 76 -10.52 -7.49 -14.04
N ILE A 77 -9.33 -7.07 -13.59
CA ILE A 77 -8.43 -6.21 -14.38
C ILE A 77 -7.84 -6.98 -15.55
N ALA A 78 -7.33 -8.20 -15.32
CA ALA A 78 -6.71 -9.04 -16.34
C ALA A 78 -7.65 -9.40 -17.49
N GLU A 79 -8.96 -9.51 -17.24
CA GLU A 79 -9.97 -9.68 -18.30
C GLU A 79 -10.09 -8.45 -19.23
N ARG A 80 -9.63 -7.26 -18.81
CA ARG A 80 -9.84 -5.98 -19.50
C ARG A 80 -8.58 -5.37 -20.07
N THR A 81 -7.42 -5.82 -19.64
CA THR A 81 -6.12 -5.35 -20.13
C THR A 81 -5.07 -6.44 -20.00
N SER A 82 -4.04 -6.37 -20.83
CA SER A 82 -2.84 -7.19 -20.75
C SER A 82 -1.64 -6.42 -20.14
N LEU A 83 -1.89 -5.26 -19.53
CA LEU A 83 -0.84 -4.48 -18.90
C LEU A 83 -0.40 -5.13 -17.58
N PRO A 84 0.85 -4.94 -17.16
CA PRO A 84 1.34 -5.43 -15.87
C PRO A 84 0.49 -4.94 -14.70
N ILE A 85 0.23 -5.84 -13.74
CA ILE A 85 -0.60 -5.56 -12.56
C ILE A 85 0.30 -5.48 -11.32
N TRP A 86 0.31 -4.31 -10.69
CA TRP A 86 1.04 -4.05 -9.45
C TRP A 86 0.08 -3.89 -8.28
N VAL A 87 0.46 -4.42 -7.12
CA VAL A 87 -0.21 -4.15 -5.85
C VAL A 87 0.61 -3.17 -5.02
N ILE A 88 -0.05 -2.15 -4.47
CA ILE A 88 0.59 -1.09 -3.68
C ILE A 88 -0.13 -1.01 -2.34
N GLY A 89 0.61 -1.14 -1.23
CA GLY A 89 0.09 -1.01 0.12
C GLY A 89 0.67 0.19 0.86
N MET A 90 -0.14 0.84 1.68
CA MET A 90 0.26 1.95 2.55
C MET A 90 0.00 1.60 4.02
N SER A 91 1.00 1.83 4.91
CA SER A 91 0.82 1.65 6.35
C SER A 91 0.27 0.25 6.69
N LEU A 92 -0.86 0.09 7.36
CA LEU A 92 -1.51 -1.22 7.57
C LEU A 92 -1.90 -1.91 6.25
N GLY A 93 -2.10 -1.18 5.16
CA GLY A 93 -2.31 -1.75 3.82
C GLY A 93 -1.10 -2.53 3.30
N THR A 94 0.09 -2.34 3.88
CA THR A 94 1.29 -3.09 3.52
C THR A 94 1.17 -4.57 3.89
N TYR A 95 0.42 -4.92 4.94
CA TYR A 95 0.07 -6.32 5.24
C TYR A 95 -0.72 -6.95 4.09
N SER A 96 -1.75 -6.24 3.61
CA SER A 96 -2.58 -6.71 2.49
C SER A 96 -1.77 -6.89 1.21
N ALA A 97 -0.94 -5.89 0.87
CA ALA A 97 -0.11 -5.95 -0.34
C ALA A 97 0.94 -7.06 -0.26
N THR A 98 1.60 -7.23 0.88
CA THR A 98 2.60 -8.29 1.09
C THR A 98 1.95 -9.67 1.03
N ASN A 99 0.82 -9.87 1.73
CA ASN A 99 0.06 -11.12 1.70
C ASN A 99 -0.37 -11.48 0.27
N SER A 100 -0.89 -10.48 -0.48
CA SER A 100 -1.28 -10.68 -1.87
C SER A 100 -0.09 -11.02 -2.76
N ALA A 101 1.06 -10.34 -2.62
CA ALA A 101 2.26 -10.62 -3.40
C ALA A 101 2.80 -12.04 -3.16
N ILE A 102 2.63 -12.57 -1.95
CA ILE A 102 3.02 -13.95 -1.61
C ILE A 102 2.00 -14.95 -2.16
N LEU A 103 0.72 -14.79 -1.86
CA LEU A 103 -0.30 -15.79 -2.15
C LEU A 103 -0.78 -15.78 -3.61
N LEU A 104 -0.66 -14.65 -4.30
CA LEU A 104 -1.02 -14.50 -5.71
C LEU A 104 0.21 -14.50 -6.63
N ALA A 105 1.28 -15.20 -6.24
CA ALA A 105 2.50 -15.34 -7.04
C ALA A 105 2.15 -15.84 -8.46
N GLY A 106 2.65 -15.11 -9.49
CA GLY A 106 2.35 -15.39 -10.90
C GLY A 106 1.08 -14.72 -11.47
N LYS A 107 0.30 -14.01 -10.63
CA LYS A 107 -0.81 -13.15 -11.07
C LYS A 107 -0.50 -11.66 -10.95
N LEU A 108 0.50 -11.31 -10.15
CA LEU A 108 1.00 -9.95 -9.99
C LEU A 108 2.35 -9.80 -10.68
N ASP A 109 2.55 -8.67 -11.33
CA ASP A 109 3.79 -8.32 -12.03
C ASP A 109 4.67 -7.37 -11.21
N GLY A 110 4.19 -6.89 -10.08
CA GLY A 110 4.95 -6.03 -9.19
C GLY A 110 4.31 -5.79 -7.83
N TYR A 111 5.14 -5.37 -6.89
CA TYR A 111 4.81 -5.14 -5.49
C TYR A 111 5.38 -3.81 -5.01
N ALA A 112 4.60 -3.06 -4.25
CA ALA A 112 5.08 -1.81 -3.64
C ALA A 112 4.53 -1.60 -2.24
N VAL A 113 5.38 -1.06 -1.35
CA VAL A 113 5.00 -0.66 0.01
C VAL A 113 5.47 0.75 0.34
N CYS A 114 4.55 1.51 0.93
CA CYS A 114 4.74 2.88 1.36
C CYS A 114 4.58 2.95 2.88
N SER A 115 5.55 3.55 3.59
CA SER A 115 5.55 3.61 5.07
C SER A 115 5.17 2.26 5.67
N ALA A 116 6.00 1.25 5.37
CA ALA A 116 5.72 -0.14 5.70
C ALA A 116 5.65 -0.39 7.21
N SER A 117 4.66 -1.18 7.64
CA SER A 117 4.54 -1.63 9.03
C SER A 117 5.63 -2.64 9.36
N THR A 118 6.67 -2.21 10.08
CA THR A 118 7.84 -3.02 10.46
C THR A 118 8.13 -3.01 11.97
N SER A 119 7.29 -2.33 12.74
CA SER A 119 7.41 -2.23 14.21
C SER A 119 6.07 -2.43 14.90
N PRO A 120 6.07 -2.88 16.18
CA PRO A 120 4.84 -3.17 16.89
C PRO A 120 4.05 -1.89 17.22
N VAL A 121 2.77 -1.87 16.84
CA VAL A 121 1.83 -0.79 17.20
C VAL A 121 0.48 -1.38 17.60
N GLY A 122 -0.02 -1.01 18.76
CA GLY A 122 -1.33 -1.40 19.25
C GLY A 122 -1.56 -2.91 19.22
N ASN A 123 -2.78 -3.32 18.93
CA ASN A 123 -3.14 -4.75 18.85
C ASN A 123 -2.42 -5.48 17.71
N ALA A 124 -2.13 -4.80 16.60
CA ALA A 124 -1.36 -5.37 15.49
C ALA A 124 0.05 -5.77 15.94
N GLY A 125 0.71 -4.94 16.74
CA GLY A 125 2.05 -5.22 17.27
C GLY A 125 2.11 -6.36 18.27
N MET A 126 0.98 -6.73 18.92
CA MET A 126 0.92 -7.93 19.77
C MET A 126 0.86 -9.22 18.94
N LEU A 127 0.29 -9.15 17.74
CA LEU A 127 0.15 -10.30 16.84
C LEU A 127 1.37 -10.45 15.92
N MET A 128 1.92 -9.32 15.46
CA MET A 128 3.02 -9.26 14.50
C MET A 128 4.03 -8.19 14.95
N PRO A 129 4.92 -8.49 15.89
CA PRO A 129 5.84 -7.52 16.50
C PRO A 129 6.85 -6.91 15.52
N THR A 130 7.18 -7.58 14.43
CA THR A 130 8.03 -7.03 13.36
C THR A 130 7.24 -6.72 12.09
N GLY A 131 5.93 -6.57 12.22
CA GLY A 131 5.07 -6.15 11.13
C GLY A 131 5.07 -7.13 9.94
N ILE A 132 5.16 -6.60 8.72
CA ILE A 132 5.18 -7.41 7.49
C ILE A 132 6.40 -8.33 7.39
N LEU A 133 7.46 -8.09 8.18
CA LEU A 133 8.65 -8.95 8.21
C LEU A 133 8.37 -10.33 8.84
N GLU A 134 7.21 -10.53 9.49
CA GLU A 134 6.74 -11.85 9.93
C GLU A 134 6.23 -12.72 8.77
N LEU A 135 5.90 -12.09 7.62
CA LEU A 135 5.43 -12.81 6.45
C LEU A 135 6.62 -13.37 5.65
N GLU A 136 6.35 -14.36 4.82
CA GLU A 136 7.36 -15.03 4.00
C GLU A 136 7.85 -14.15 2.82
N MET A 137 8.43 -12.98 3.15
CA MET A 137 8.89 -11.97 2.19
C MET A 137 9.78 -12.53 1.08
N GLY A 138 10.57 -13.56 1.40
CA GLY A 138 11.41 -14.27 0.42
C GLY A 138 10.64 -15.03 -0.68
N GLN A 139 9.32 -15.14 -0.58
CA GLN A 139 8.49 -15.70 -1.66
C GLN A 139 8.12 -14.66 -2.73
N ILE A 140 8.37 -13.37 -2.48
CA ILE A 140 8.12 -12.30 -3.44
C ILE A 140 9.26 -12.29 -4.46
N THR A 141 8.94 -12.56 -5.73
CA THR A 141 9.92 -12.68 -6.82
C THR A 141 9.79 -11.58 -7.86
N VAL A 142 8.73 -10.77 -7.81
CA VAL A 142 8.46 -9.69 -8.77
C VAL A 142 9.26 -8.42 -8.44
N PRO A 143 9.44 -7.51 -9.41
CA PRO A 143 9.97 -6.18 -9.15
C PRO A 143 9.26 -5.51 -7.99
N SER A 144 10.02 -4.87 -7.10
CA SER A 144 9.50 -4.37 -5.83
C SER A 144 9.93 -2.91 -5.58
N ILE A 145 9.04 -2.12 -4.97
CA ILE A 145 9.29 -0.73 -4.57
C ILE A 145 9.05 -0.59 -3.07
N VAL A 146 10.03 -0.03 -2.36
CA VAL A 146 9.95 0.19 -0.91
C VAL A 146 10.24 1.65 -0.60
N ILE A 147 9.25 2.38 -0.10
CA ILE A 147 9.43 3.79 0.21
C ILE A 147 9.02 4.14 1.64
N GLY A 148 9.66 5.14 2.18
CA GLY A 148 9.37 5.73 3.49
C GLY A 148 9.66 7.22 3.53
N HIS A 149 9.44 7.84 4.67
CA HIS A 149 9.76 9.26 4.91
C HIS A 149 10.67 9.39 6.12
N VAL A 150 11.73 10.21 6.03
CA VAL A 150 12.74 10.34 7.10
C VAL A 150 12.12 10.83 8.43
N ASP A 151 11.12 11.71 8.34
CA ASP A 151 10.43 12.30 9.48
C ASP A 151 9.12 11.56 9.83
N ASP A 152 8.92 10.33 9.32
CA ASP A 152 7.79 9.50 9.74
C ASP A 152 7.93 9.16 11.22
N SER A 153 7.08 9.77 12.03
CA SER A 153 7.04 9.60 13.48
C SER A 153 5.97 8.61 13.95
N CYS A 154 5.33 7.89 13.00
CA CYS A 154 4.45 6.78 13.33
C CYS A 154 5.28 5.61 13.88
N PRO A 155 5.01 5.16 15.12
CA PRO A 155 5.84 4.13 15.73
C PRO A 155 5.88 2.80 14.98
N GLY A 156 4.83 2.49 14.20
CA GLY A 156 4.73 1.24 13.44
C GLY A 156 5.52 1.22 12.14
N THR A 157 5.91 2.39 11.64
CA THR A 157 6.45 2.55 10.29
C THR A 157 7.73 3.39 10.28
N PRO A 158 8.74 3.08 11.13
CA PRO A 158 9.96 3.86 11.19
C PRO A 158 10.68 3.86 9.83
N SER A 159 11.31 4.97 9.46
CA SER A 159 12.04 5.07 8.18
C SER A 159 13.15 4.03 8.02
N SER A 160 13.73 3.55 9.12
CA SER A 160 14.69 2.43 9.11
C SER A 160 14.10 1.13 8.57
N GLY A 161 12.79 0.93 8.71
CA GLY A 161 12.08 -0.23 8.18
C GLY A 161 12.17 -0.38 6.65
N VAL A 162 12.49 0.70 5.92
CA VAL A 162 12.76 0.61 4.47
C VAL A 162 13.92 -0.34 4.19
N ALA A 163 15.03 -0.21 4.92
CA ALA A 163 16.18 -1.09 4.76
C ALA A 163 15.83 -2.54 5.16
N ASP A 164 15.10 -2.72 6.27
CA ASP A 164 14.72 -4.05 6.75
C ASP A 164 13.84 -4.79 5.72
N VAL A 165 12.91 -4.08 5.06
CA VAL A 165 12.06 -4.65 4.00
C VAL A 165 12.88 -4.97 2.75
N VAL A 166 13.80 -4.09 2.33
CA VAL A 166 14.71 -4.34 1.21
C VAL A 166 15.54 -5.62 1.45
N ASP A 167 16.10 -5.76 2.66
CA ASP A 167 16.89 -6.92 3.05
C ASP A 167 16.08 -8.23 3.09
N ALA A 168 14.77 -8.14 3.37
CA ALA A 168 13.87 -9.30 3.39
C ALA A 168 13.43 -9.75 1.99
N LEU A 169 13.49 -8.89 0.97
CA LEU A 169 13.11 -9.18 -0.42
C LEU A 169 14.21 -9.90 -1.22
N VAL A 170 14.77 -10.95 -0.63
CA VAL A 170 15.97 -11.64 -1.12
C VAL A 170 15.84 -12.30 -2.50
N ASN A 171 14.62 -12.56 -2.96
CA ASN A 171 14.34 -13.20 -4.25
C ASN A 171 13.59 -12.28 -5.23
N ALA A 172 13.34 -11.02 -4.86
CA ALA A 172 12.72 -10.07 -5.79
C ALA A 172 13.61 -9.85 -7.02
N GLU A 173 13.01 -9.80 -8.21
CA GLU A 173 13.71 -9.55 -9.47
C GLU A 173 14.55 -8.28 -9.44
N SER A 174 13.99 -7.24 -8.84
CA SER A 174 14.67 -5.97 -8.54
C SER A 174 14.01 -5.29 -7.36
N VAL A 175 14.75 -4.47 -6.63
CA VAL A 175 14.21 -3.64 -5.55
C VAL A 175 14.65 -2.19 -5.75
N VAL A 176 13.67 -1.31 -5.89
CA VAL A 176 13.89 0.16 -5.90
C VAL A 176 13.42 0.70 -4.55
N SER A 177 14.25 1.47 -3.87
CA SER A 177 13.89 2.04 -2.58
C SER A 177 14.24 3.52 -2.47
N ASN A 178 13.46 4.25 -1.68
CA ASN A 178 13.75 5.64 -1.35
C ASN A 178 13.19 6.04 0.02
N VAL A 179 13.92 6.89 0.73
CA VAL A 179 13.45 7.57 1.94
C VAL A 179 13.32 9.05 1.62
N PHE A 180 12.08 9.52 1.49
CA PHE A 180 11.78 10.90 1.14
C PHE A 180 12.03 11.86 2.31
N THR A 181 12.20 13.13 1.97
CA THR A 181 12.37 14.23 2.92
C THR A 181 11.53 15.44 2.47
N GLY A 182 11.26 16.35 3.39
CA GLY A 182 10.50 17.57 3.13
C GLY A 182 8.99 17.37 3.29
N GLY A 183 8.20 18.19 2.63
CA GLY A 183 6.76 18.20 2.80
C GLY A 183 6.28 19.38 3.63
N LEU A 184 5.02 19.32 4.06
CA LEU A 184 4.36 20.32 4.89
C LEU A 184 4.32 19.87 6.36
N ASP A 185 4.15 20.85 7.25
CA ASP A 185 3.92 20.57 8.67
C ASP A 185 2.69 19.67 8.87
N ALA A 186 2.82 18.68 9.75
CA ALA A 186 1.74 17.74 10.02
C ALA A 186 0.48 18.46 10.58
N VAL A 187 -0.66 18.12 10.01
CA VAL A 187 -1.98 18.56 10.49
C VAL A 187 -2.84 17.38 10.97
N SER A 188 -2.27 16.19 10.98
CA SER A 188 -2.85 14.97 11.56
C SER A 188 -1.89 14.35 12.58
N PRO A 189 -2.34 13.38 13.42
CA PRO A 189 -1.47 12.63 14.32
C PRO A 189 -0.33 11.91 13.57
N PRO A 190 0.74 11.44 14.25
CA PRO A 190 1.91 10.81 13.64
C PRO A 190 1.62 9.74 12.59
N CYS A 191 0.68 8.84 12.86
CA CYS A 191 0.25 7.81 11.90
C CYS A 191 -0.92 8.27 11.02
N GLY A 192 -1.22 9.56 10.99
CA GLY A 192 -2.31 10.09 10.20
C GLY A 192 -1.88 10.44 8.77
N PRO A 193 -2.83 10.52 7.84
CA PRO A 193 -2.54 10.69 6.42
C PRO A 193 -1.95 12.05 6.05
N LEU A 194 -2.21 13.10 6.84
CA LEU A 194 -1.73 14.46 6.60
C LEU A 194 -0.53 14.79 7.51
N SER A 195 0.46 13.93 7.48
CA SER A 195 1.75 14.02 8.17
C SER A 195 2.85 13.45 7.28
N PRO A 196 4.13 13.48 7.68
CA PRO A 196 5.21 12.80 6.96
C PRO A 196 4.94 11.32 6.70
N HIS A 197 4.23 10.62 7.60
CA HIS A 197 3.76 9.26 7.40
C HIS A 197 3.00 9.09 6.08
N GLY A 198 2.12 10.03 5.75
CA GLY A 198 1.33 10.04 4.51
C GLY A 198 1.93 10.91 3.41
N TYR A 199 3.21 11.27 3.48
CA TYR A 199 3.92 12.10 2.47
C TYR A 199 3.25 13.46 2.22
N TYR A 200 2.66 14.05 3.26
CA TYR A 200 1.89 15.28 3.13
C TYR A 200 2.72 16.45 2.58
N GLY A 201 2.28 17.00 1.43
CA GLY A 201 2.91 18.11 0.75
C GLY A 201 4.02 17.73 -0.25
N ILE A 202 4.37 16.44 -0.37
CA ILE A 202 5.27 15.91 -1.42
C ILE A 202 4.60 14.84 -2.28
N ASP A 203 3.28 14.77 -2.25
CA ASP A 203 2.45 13.78 -2.91
C ASP A 203 2.85 13.54 -4.38
N ALA A 204 2.94 14.61 -5.17
CA ALA A 204 3.27 14.52 -6.59
C ALA A 204 4.67 13.96 -6.85
N ILE A 205 5.64 14.27 -5.96
CA ILE A 205 7.02 13.77 -6.07
C ILE A 205 7.05 12.27 -5.81
N VAL A 206 6.34 11.82 -4.77
CA VAL A 206 6.29 10.40 -4.39
C VAL A 206 5.56 9.58 -5.45
N VAL A 207 4.41 10.07 -5.94
CA VAL A 207 3.66 9.40 -7.01
C VAL A 207 4.47 9.31 -8.30
N ALA A 208 5.15 10.39 -8.70
CA ALA A 208 6.00 10.39 -9.90
C ALA A 208 7.13 9.36 -9.78
N PHE A 209 7.83 9.31 -8.64
CA PHE A 209 8.88 8.31 -8.37
C PHE A 209 8.35 6.88 -8.50
N MET A 210 7.20 6.58 -7.89
CA MET A 210 6.60 5.25 -7.97
C MET A 210 6.19 4.90 -9.41
N ALA A 211 5.55 5.84 -10.11
CA ALA A 211 5.10 5.61 -11.48
C ALA A 211 6.27 5.42 -12.46
N GLU A 212 7.40 6.11 -12.26
CA GLU A 212 8.62 5.87 -13.05
C GLU A 212 9.23 4.49 -12.76
N SER A 213 9.15 4.04 -11.51
CA SER A 213 9.68 2.73 -11.12
C SER A 213 8.83 1.55 -11.56
N ILE A 214 7.54 1.79 -11.88
CA ILE A 214 6.59 0.79 -12.39
C ILE A 214 6.72 0.59 -13.91
N LYS A 215 7.14 1.60 -14.65
CA LYS A 215 7.26 1.61 -16.12
C LYS A 215 8.54 0.97 -16.62
#